data_fa34415ef7b68a6437c4fd84418bd77c
#
_entry.id   fa34415ef7b68a6437c4fd84418bd77c
#
_cell.length_a   1.000
_cell.length_b   1.000
_cell.length_c   1.000
_cell.angle_alpha   90.00
_cell.angle_beta   90.00
_cell.angle_gamma   90.00
#
_symmetry.space_group_name_H-M   'P 1'
#
loop_
_entity.id
_entity.type
_entity.pdbx_description
1 polymer ?
#
loop_
_entity_poly.entity_id
_entity_poly.type
_entity_poly.pdbx_seq_one_letter_code
_entity_poly.pdbx_strand_id
1 'polypeptide(L)'
;MMTDLLKAVLTGIVFSCYYFPFEFVSLPGINTKMMLAVIGAALFVMQWLKEDTLRLNRTFLVVSVWAALFSLSSFLSVVINNTTDYTYVSFIVGLWVWIAGAYSVMFLIRNVHGSISIQWVFRYMAYVCAIQSILAILIDNMPLLQEWVDGLILQNVEYLHRVDRLYGIGASFDTAGIRFSCAMLGLGYLIVHEISNKRKIWYWSLFIIIGIVGNIVSRTTTVGLVISIVYMALSNFSLNGQITRSRVKFIGCGIVLTGLLVGGGYYLYNYSPVFGNYLRYGFEGFFNWFENGEWTTNSTDRLQRMVVFPDNLKTWLIGDGWFLNPDDSNGFYKYVDIGYLNFIFYCGTIGVAIFISLFVHSTYLLCQKGREDTFFFLLLLLLQLIVWIKISTNIFLVYAMLLLLDSYESSEDSVRPTEKTPYGT
;
A
#
# COMPACT_ATOMS: atom_id res chain seq x y z
N MET A 1 -30.35 7.20 -5.82
CA MET A 1 -29.45 8.12 -5.09
C MET A 1 -29.12 7.64 -3.67
N MET A 2 -30.09 7.46 -2.75
CA MET A 2 -29.79 6.96 -1.38
C MET A 2 -29.27 5.52 -1.37
N THR A 3 -29.83 4.64 -2.19
CA THR A 3 -29.37 3.24 -2.37
C THR A 3 -27.97 3.16 -2.97
N ASP A 4 -27.59 4.03 -3.88
CA ASP A 4 -26.28 4.02 -4.54
C ASP A 4 -25.19 4.55 -3.61
N LEU A 5 -25.51 5.56 -2.80
CA LEU A 5 -24.63 6.05 -1.75
C LEU A 5 -24.35 4.95 -0.71
N LEU A 6 -25.39 4.24 -0.25
CA LEU A 6 -25.23 3.14 0.70
C LEU A 6 -24.36 2.03 0.13
N LYS A 7 -24.55 1.65 -1.14
CA LYS A 7 -23.70 0.67 -1.83
C LYS A 7 -22.25 1.13 -1.89
N ALA A 8 -22.00 2.39 -2.22
CA ALA A 8 -20.65 2.95 -2.27
C ALA A 8 -19.98 2.96 -0.89
N VAL A 9 -20.70 3.29 0.19
CA VAL A 9 -20.19 3.23 1.57
C VAL A 9 -19.86 1.79 1.97
N LEU A 10 -20.75 0.83 1.71
CA LEU A 10 -20.50 -0.58 1.98
C LEU A 10 -19.28 -1.09 1.20
N THR A 11 -19.14 -0.71 -0.07
CA THR A 11 -17.94 -1.03 -0.86
C THR A 11 -16.68 -0.42 -0.23
N GLY A 12 -16.76 0.81 0.31
CA GLY A 12 -15.65 1.44 1.04
C GLY A 12 -15.25 0.68 2.30
N ILE A 13 -16.21 0.17 3.06
CA ILE A 13 -15.96 -0.68 4.25
C ILE A 13 -15.26 -1.98 3.84
N VAL A 14 -15.77 -2.67 2.81
CA VAL A 14 -15.14 -3.90 2.29
C VAL A 14 -13.75 -3.61 1.75
N PHE A 15 -13.58 -2.49 1.03
CA PHE A 15 -12.27 -2.04 0.58
C PHE A 15 -11.31 -1.80 1.76
N SER A 16 -11.79 -1.18 2.85
CA SER A 16 -11.00 -0.98 4.08
C SER A 16 -10.56 -2.30 4.70
N CYS A 17 -11.46 -3.29 4.79
CA CYS A 17 -11.16 -4.64 5.29
C CYS A 17 -10.11 -5.39 4.44
N TYR A 18 -10.05 -5.11 3.13
CA TYR A 18 -9.02 -5.62 2.24
C TYR A 18 -7.71 -4.85 2.40
N TYR A 19 -7.79 -3.51 2.38
CA TYR A 19 -6.64 -2.63 2.33
C TYR A 19 -5.91 -2.53 3.68
N PHE A 20 -6.65 -2.57 4.79
CA PHE A 20 -6.18 -2.61 6.17
C PHE A 20 -6.73 -3.88 6.85
N PRO A 21 -6.22 -5.08 6.49
CA PRO A 21 -6.71 -6.31 7.10
C PRO A 21 -6.37 -6.36 8.58
N PHE A 22 -7.34 -6.83 9.35
CA PHE A 22 -7.23 -7.06 10.78
C PHE A 22 -7.86 -8.40 11.15
N GLU A 23 -7.54 -8.88 12.34
CA GLU A 23 -8.12 -10.07 12.94
C GLU A 23 -9.09 -9.66 14.05
N PHE A 24 -10.17 -10.41 14.20
CA PHE A 24 -11.06 -10.22 15.34
C PHE A 24 -10.52 -11.00 16.54
N VAL A 25 -10.66 -10.43 17.75
CA VAL A 25 -10.33 -11.13 19.00
C VAL A 25 -11.08 -12.45 19.12
N SER A 26 -12.32 -12.51 18.62
CA SER A 26 -13.15 -13.73 18.58
C SER A 26 -12.73 -14.79 17.56
N LEU A 27 -11.87 -14.43 16.57
CA LEU A 27 -11.44 -15.31 15.46
C LEU A 27 -9.95 -15.16 15.20
N PRO A 28 -9.07 -15.50 16.16
CA PRO A 28 -7.64 -15.37 16.00
C PRO A 28 -7.12 -16.27 14.87
N GLY A 29 -6.16 -15.75 14.11
CA GLY A 29 -5.57 -16.45 12.96
C GLY A 29 -6.31 -16.26 11.64
N ILE A 30 -7.53 -15.68 11.64
CA ILE A 30 -8.31 -15.39 10.43
C ILE A 30 -8.50 -13.88 10.30
N ASN A 31 -7.80 -13.26 9.37
CA ASN A 31 -7.96 -11.84 9.10
C ASN A 31 -9.02 -11.55 8.01
N THR A 32 -9.48 -10.31 7.97
CA THR A 32 -10.52 -9.87 7.03
C THR A 32 -10.14 -10.08 5.57
N LYS A 33 -8.86 -10.02 5.21
CA LYS A 33 -8.34 -10.33 3.88
C LYS A 33 -8.63 -11.79 3.49
N MET A 34 -8.44 -12.74 4.40
CA MET A 34 -8.73 -14.17 4.17
C MET A 34 -10.23 -14.39 3.97
N MET A 35 -11.08 -13.72 4.76
CA MET A 35 -12.53 -13.78 4.60
C MET A 35 -12.95 -13.28 3.20
N LEU A 36 -12.39 -12.16 2.76
CA LEU A 36 -12.65 -11.62 1.43
C LEU A 36 -12.09 -12.50 0.31
N ALA A 37 -11.00 -13.22 0.55
CA ALA A 37 -10.46 -14.16 -0.42
C ALA A 37 -11.41 -15.35 -0.65
N VAL A 38 -12.04 -15.87 0.40
CA VAL A 38 -13.07 -16.91 0.27
C VAL A 38 -14.26 -16.41 -0.55
N ILE A 39 -14.74 -15.19 -0.25
CA ILE A 39 -15.84 -14.57 -1.01
C ILE A 39 -15.44 -14.38 -2.48
N GLY A 40 -14.23 -13.88 -2.74
CA GLY A 40 -13.73 -13.65 -4.10
C GLY A 40 -13.56 -14.93 -4.91
N ALA A 41 -13.06 -16.00 -4.27
CA ALA A 41 -12.98 -17.30 -4.90
C ALA A 41 -14.37 -17.85 -5.24
N ALA A 42 -15.35 -17.72 -4.34
CA ALA A 42 -16.74 -18.11 -4.60
C ALA A 42 -17.35 -17.31 -5.76
N LEU A 43 -17.17 -15.99 -5.77
CA LEU A 43 -17.65 -15.14 -6.86
C LEU A 43 -17.01 -15.51 -8.20
N PHE A 44 -15.71 -15.79 -8.22
CA PHE A 44 -15.00 -16.25 -9.41
C PHE A 44 -15.57 -17.58 -9.95
N VAL A 45 -15.77 -18.55 -9.06
CA VAL A 45 -16.39 -19.85 -9.43
C VAL A 45 -17.81 -19.65 -9.96
N MET A 46 -18.61 -18.81 -9.31
CA MET A 46 -19.97 -18.51 -9.77
C MET A 46 -19.97 -17.84 -11.16
N GLN A 47 -19.04 -16.96 -11.43
CA GLN A 47 -18.91 -16.35 -12.77
C GLN A 47 -18.47 -17.38 -13.80
N TRP A 48 -17.50 -18.22 -13.48
CA TRP A 48 -17.06 -19.30 -14.36
C TRP A 48 -18.20 -20.26 -14.72
N LEU A 49 -19.02 -20.69 -13.74
CA LEU A 49 -20.16 -21.57 -13.99
C LEU A 49 -21.24 -20.92 -14.88
N LYS A 50 -21.33 -19.61 -14.93
CA LYS A 50 -22.25 -18.87 -15.81
C LYS A 50 -21.73 -18.71 -17.25
N GLU A 51 -20.43 -18.56 -17.41
CA GLU A 51 -19.81 -18.26 -18.72
C GLU A 51 -19.34 -19.50 -19.48
N ASP A 52 -19.42 -20.72 -18.91
CA ASP A 52 -18.96 -22.01 -19.44
C ASP A 52 -17.49 -22.02 -19.93
N THR A 53 -16.75 -20.94 -19.73
CA THR A 53 -15.35 -20.81 -20.17
C THR A 53 -14.46 -20.31 -19.04
N LEU A 54 -13.45 -21.10 -18.66
CA LEU A 54 -12.44 -20.67 -17.70
C LEU A 54 -11.38 -19.83 -18.43
N ARG A 55 -11.45 -18.53 -18.30
CA ARG A 55 -10.39 -17.64 -18.80
C ARG A 55 -9.40 -17.38 -17.67
N LEU A 56 -8.38 -18.23 -17.56
CA LEU A 56 -7.23 -17.94 -16.69
C LEU A 56 -6.42 -16.79 -17.32
N ASN A 57 -6.37 -15.66 -16.63
CA ASN A 57 -5.56 -14.53 -17.08
C ASN A 57 -4.07 -14.93 -17.01
N ARG A 58 -3.41 -14.91 -18.19
CA ARG A 58 -1.99 -15.23 -18.33
C ARG A 58 -1.11 -14.42 -17.38
N THR A 59 -1.51 -13.20 -17.07
CA THR A 59 -0.84 -12.30 -16.11
C THR A 59 -0.70 -12.96 -14.73
N PHE A 60 -1.79 -13.56 -14.21
CA PHE A 60 -1.75 -14.21 -12.89
C PHE A 60 -0.93 -15.51 -12.90
N LEU A 61 -0.91 -16.24 -14.01
CA LEU A 61 -0.05 -17.42 -14.13
C LEU A 61 1.43 -17.03 -14.03
N VAL A 62 1.85 -15.99 -14.74
CA VAL A 62 3.24 -15.52 -14.72
C VAL A 62 3.63 -15.01 -13.32
N VAL A 63 2.77 -14.21 -12.68
CA VAL A 63 3.02 -13.72 -11.32
C VAL A 63 3.08 -14.88 -10.33
N SER A 64 2.25 -15.92 -10.50
CA SER A 64 2.27 -17.13 -9.68
C SER A 64 3.56 -17.94 -9.84
N VAL A 65 4.14 -17.97 -11.03
CA VAL A 65 5.45 -18.62 -11.25
C VAL A 65 6.54 -17.94 -10.43
N TRP A 66 6.61 -16.60 -10.43
CA TRP A 66 7.57 -15.87 -9.60
C TRP A 66 7.35 -16.10 -8.10
N ALA A 67 6.09 -16.11 -7.68
CA ALA A 67 5.74 -16.39 -6.28
C ALA A 67 6.11 -17.84 -5.88
N ALA A 68 5.89 -18.80 -6.77
CA ALA A 68 6.29 -20.19 -6.54
C ALA A 68 7.81 -20.35 -6.46
N LEU A 69 8.56 -19.67 -7.31
CA LEU A 69 10.03 -19.66 -7.27
C LEU A 69 10.54 -19.03 -5.96
N PHE A 70 9.90 -17.94 -5.49
CA PHE A 70 10.24 -17.33 -4.22
C PHE A 70 9.91 -18.25 -3.02
N SER A 71 8.74 -18.89 -3.02
CA SER A 71 8.36 -19.88 -2.01
C SER A 71 9.32 -21.07 -2.02
N LEU A 72 9.74 -21.55 -3.20
CA LEU A 72 10.68 -22.65 -3.35
C LEU A 72 12.08 -22.25 -2.83
N SER A 73 12.59 -21.07 -3.16
CA SER A 73 13.88 -20.60 -2.64
C SER A 73 13.86 -20.46 -1.12
N SER A 74 12.75 -19.98 -0.56
CA SER A 74 12.51 -19.91 0.87
C SER A 74 12.48 -21.30 1.52
N PHE A 75 11.79 -22.26 0.90
CA PHE A 75 11.74 -23.65 1.36
C PHE A 75 13.12 -24.31 1.35
N LEU A 76 13.89 -24.13 0.27
CA LEU A 76 15.26 -24.65 0.19
C LEU A 76 16.15 -24.09 1.30
N SER A 77 16.03 -22.80 1.62
CA SER A 77 16.75 -22.20 2.75
C SER A 77 16.39 -22.87 4.08
N VAL A 78 15.09 -23.04 4.35
CA VAL A 78 14.60 -23.72 5.56
C VAL A 78 15.13 -25.15 5.67
N VAL A 79 15.06 -25.93 4.59
CA VAL A 79 15.53 -27.32 4.57
C VAL A 79 17.04 -27.44 4.75
N ILE A 80 17.82 -26.63 4.03
CA ILE A 80 19.29 -26.66 4.10
C ILE A 80 19.79 -26.29 5.50
N ASN A 81 19.07 -25.40 6.19
CA ASN A 81 19.45 -24.96 7.53
C ASN A 81 18.75 -25.73 8.66
N ASN A 82 17.88 -26.70 8.35
CA ASN A 82 17.09 -27.45 9.32
C ASN A 82 16.29 -26.54 10.27
N THR A 83 15.70 -25.45 9.74
CA THR A 83 14.88 -24.53 10.51
C THR A 83 13.39 -24.89 10.41
N THR A 84 12.56 -24.22 11.24
CA THR A 84 11.12 -24.46 11.28
C THR A 84 10.32 -23.21 10.92
N ASP A 85 10.97 -22.15 10.42
CA ASP A 85 10.33 -20.90 10.04
C ASP A 85 9.83 -20.94 8.60
N TYR A 86 8.53 -21.19 8.41
CA TYR A 86 7.87 -21.26 7.10
C TYR A 86 7.22 -19.94 6.67
N THR A 87 7.63 -18.80 7.24
CA THR A 87 7.00 -17.48 7.00
C THR A 87 6.85 -17.15 5.51
N TYR A 88 7.90 -17.26 4.72
CA TYR A 88 7.83 -16.99 3.28
C TYR A 88 7.71 -18.23 2.40
N VAL A 89 7.78 -19.42 2.95
CA VAL A 89 7.47 -20.66 2.20
C VAL A 89 6.03 -20.65 1.73
N SER A 90 5.11 -20.13 2.54
CA SER A 90 3.69 -19.99 2.21
C SER A 90 3.35 -18.76 1.35
N PHE A 91 4.36 -18.04 0.84
CA PHE A 91 4.14 -16.76 0.12
C PHE A 91 3.19 -16.90 -1.08
N ILE A 92 3.30 -18.00 -1.85
CA ILE A 92 2.40 -18.26 -2.98
C ILE A 92 0.92 -18.33 -2.54
N VAL A 93 0.63 -18.92 -1.38
CA VAL A 93 -0.73 -18.96 -0.83
C VAL A 93 -1.19 -17.54 -0.47
N GLY A 94 -0.33 -16.78 0.21
CA GLY A 94 -0.58 -15.39 0.56
C GLY A 94 -0.84 -14.51 -0.67
N LEU A 95 -0.12 -14.74 -1.77
CA LEU A 95 -0.34 -14.04 -3.04
C LEU A 95 -1.73 -14.32 -3.60
N TRP A 96 -2.17 -15.59 -3.65
CA TRP A 96 -3.51 -15.94 -4.11
C TRP A 96 -4.61 -15.42 -3.19
N VAL A 97 -4.38 -15.35 -1.88
CA VAL A 97 -5.29 -14.71 -0.93
C VAL A 97 -5.44 -13.21 -1.25
N TRP A 98 -4.36 -12.52 -1.63
CA TRP A 98 -4.44 -11.13 -2.07
C TRP A 98 -5.19 -10.97 -3.40
N ILE A 99 -4.96 -11.84 -4.37
CA ILE A 99 -5.65 -11.80 -5.68
C ILE A 99 -7.15 -12.08 -5.49
N ALA A 100 -7.52 -13.12 -4.76
CA ALA A 100 -8.91 -13.47 -4.53
C ALA A 100 -9.65 -12.39 -3.71
N GLY A 101 -9.01 -11.83 -2.67
CA GLY A 101 -9.56 -10.70 -1.93
C GLY A 101 -9.74 -9.46 -2.79
N ALA A 102 -8.76 -9.13 -3.65
CA ALA A 102 -8.87 -8.04 -4.62
C ALA A 102 -10.04 -8.25 -5.58
N TYR A 103 -10.27 -9.50 -6.03
CA TYR A 103 -11.41 -9.84 -6.90
C TYR A 103 -12.75 -9.48 -6.27
N SER A 104 -12.95 -9.77 -4.96
CA SER A 104 -14.16 -9.36 -4.22
C SER A 104 -14.37 -7.85 -4.26
N VAL A 105 -13.32 -7.09 -4.01
CA VAL A 105 -13.37 -5.62 -3.99
C VAL A 105 -13.67 -5.06 -5.37
N MET A 106 -12.99 -5.56 -6.40
CA MET A 106 -13.16 -5.11 -7.78
C MET A 106 -14.55 -5.44 -8.31
N PHE A 107 -15.09 -6.62 -7.95
CA PHE A 107 -16.47 -7.01 -8.27
C PHE A 107 -17.49 -6.02 -7.68
N LEU A 108 -17.30 -5.59 -6.42
CA LEU A 108 -18.18 -4.60 -5.79
C LEU A 108 -18.07 -3.23 -6.45
N ILE A 109 -16.85 -2.75 -6.75
CA ILE A 109 -16.64 -1.48 -7.45
C ILE A 109 -17.37 -1.49 -8.79
N ARG A 110 -17.25 -2.58 -9.56
CA ARG A 110 -17.96 -2.72 -10.85
C ARG A 110 -19.48 -2.64 -10.69
N ASN A 111 -20.03 -3.35 -9.70
CA ASN A 111 -21.47 -3.37 -9.47
C ASN A 111 -22.03 -2.00 -9.04
N VAL A 112 -21.22 -1.16 -8.37
CA VAL A 112 -21.64 0.17 -7.91
C VAL A 112 -21.49 1.21 -9.00
N HIS A 113 -20.39 1.17 -9.76
CA HIS A 113 -20.03 2.23 -10.72
C HIS A 113 -20.25 1.84 -12.18
N GLY A 114 -20.66 0.60 -12.46
CA GLY A 114 -20.90 0.09 -13.82
C GLY A 114 -19.63 -0.25 -14.60
N SER A 115 -18.49 0.32 -14.22
CA SER A 115 -17.17 0.09 -14.84
C SER A 115 -16.07 0.05 -13.80
N ILE A 116 -14.95 -0.54 -14.16
CA ILE A 116 -13.74 -0.54 -13.33
C ILE A 116 -12.69 0.32 -14.02
N SER A 117 -12.02 1.17 -13.24
CA SER A 117 -10.90 1.96 -13.73
C SER A 117 -9.88 2.17 -12.61
N ILE A 118 -8.64 2.45 -12.99
CA ILE A 118 -7.56 2.80 -12.06
C ILE A 118 -7.95 3.98 -11.15
N GLN A 119 -8.73 4.93 -11.68
CA GLN A 119 -9.22 6.09 -10.93
C GLN A 119 -10.15 5.67 -9.79
N TRP A 120 -11.03 4.68 -9.98
CA TRP A 120 -11.90 4.20 -8.91
C TRP A 120 -11.10 3.51 -7.80
N VAL A 121 -10.10 2.71 -8.15
CA VAL A 121 -9.21 2.09 -7.16
C VAL A 121 -8.52 3.15 -6.31
N PHE A 122 -7.94 4.17 -6.94
CA PHE A 122 -7.25 5.24 -6.20
C PHE A 122 -8.19 6.14 -5.39
N ARG A 123 -9.42 6.36 -5.85
CA ARG A 123 -10.44 7.07 -5.06
C ARG A 123 -10.79 6.31 -3.78
N TYR A 124 -11.04 5.00 -3.87
CA TYR A 124 -11.31 4.19 -2.69
C TYR A 124 -10.11 4.11 -1.76
N MET A 125 -8.89 3.95 -2.28
CA MET A 125 -7.67 4.03 -1.47
C MET A 125 -7.58 5.35 -0.70
N ALA A 126 -7.81 6.47 -1.39
CA ALA A 126 -7.75 7.81 -0.80
C ALA A 126 -8.82 8.01 0.29
N TYR A 127 -10.08 7.64 0.00
CA TYR A 127 -11.17 7.78 0.96
C TYR A 127 -10.97 6.89 2.18
N VAL A 128 -10.58 5.64 1.99
CA VAL A 128 -10.32 4.71 3.09
C VAL A 128 -9.15 5.20 3.96
N CYS A 129 -8.05 5.66 3.35
CA CYS A 129 -6.92 6.21 4.10
C CYS A 129 -7.29 7.48 4.86
N ALA A 130 -8.09 8.38 4.27
CA ALA A 130 -8.57 9.57 4.97
C ALA A 130 -9.49 9.23 6.14
N ILE A 131 -10.40 8.26 5.96
CA ILE A 131 -11.27 7.77 7.04
C ILE A 131 -10.45 7.12 8.15
N GLN A 132 -9.46 6.29 7.82
CA GLN A 132 -8.54 5.69 8.80
C GLN A 132 -7.73 6.76 9.55
N SER A 133 -7.33 7.84 8.87
CA SER A 133 -6.67 8.99 9.51
C SER A 133 -7.59 9.69 10.51
N ILE A 134 -8.85 9.90 10.16
CA ILE A 134 -9.85 10.48 11.07
C ILE A 134 -10.14 9.53 12.24
N LEU A 135 -10.30 8.24 11.96
CA LEU A 135 -10.52 7.23 13.00
C LEU A 135 -9.35 7.15 13.97
N ALA A 136 -8.09 7.27 13.50
CA ALA A 136 -6.93 7.28 14.36
C ALA A 136 -6.96 8.44 15.37
N ILE A 137 -7.38 9.63 14.94
CA ILE A 137 -7.56 10.79 15.83
C ILE A 137 -8.73 10.55 16.82
N LEU A 138 -9.84 9.99 16.34
CA LEU A 138 -11.02 9.74 17.18
C LEU A 138 -10.73 8.66 18.23
N ILE A 139 -10.05 7.57 17.86
CA ILE A 139 -9.66 6.49 18.79
C ILE A 139 -8.78 7.05 19.90
N ASP A 140 -7.80 7.88 19.57
CA ASP A 140 -6.87 8.49 20.50
C ASP A 140 -7.55 9.46 21.50
N ASN A 141 -8.56 10.21 21.03
CA ASN A 141 -9.23 11.22 21.84
C ASN A 141 -10.53 10.75 22.55
N MET A 142 -11.01 9.54 22.24
CA MET A 142 -12.25 8.99 22.77
C MET A 142 -12.01 7.63 23.46
N PRO A 143 -11.80 7.60 24.79
CA PRO A 143 -11.46 6.36 25.51
C PRO A 143 -12.47 5.22 25.30
N LEU A 144 -13.76 5.51 25.25
CA LEU A 144 -14.81 4.51 24.98
C LEU A 144 -14.66 3.87 23.58
N LEU A 145 -14.30 4.67 22.58
CA LEU A 145 -14.05 4.15 21.22
C LEU A 145 -12.78 3.32 21.18
N GLN A 146 -11.75 3.76 21.90
CA GLN A 146 -10.48 3.03 22.04
C GLN A 146 -10.70 1.66 22.68
N GLU A 147 -11.36 1.59 23.84
CA GLU A 147 -11.68 0.33 24.51
C GLU A 147 -12.51 -0.62 23.62
N TRP A 148 -13.47 -0.07 22.87
CA TRP A 148 -14.29 -0.85 21.94
C TRP A 148 -13.46 -1.42 20.78
N VAL A 149 -12.59 -0.63 20.18
CA VAL A 149 -11.71 -1.07 19.07
C VAL A 149 -10.70 -2.10 19.59
N ASP A 150 -10.06 -1.86 20.71
CA ASP A 150 -9.06 -2.74 21.31
C ASP A 150 -9.68 -4.07 21.80
N GLY A 151 -10.93 -4.05 22.23
CA GLY A 151 -11.68 -5.26 22.56
C GLY A 151 -12.17 -6.07 21.38
N LEU A 152 -12.32 -5.45 20.20
CA LEU A 152 -12.84 -6.10 19.01
C LEU A 152 -11.73 -6.65 18.09
N ILE A 153 -10.60 -5.93 18.00
CA ILE A 153 -9.54 -6.16 17.02
C ILE A 153 -8.30 -6.68 17.73
N LEU A 154 -7.79 -7.82 17.23
CA LEU A 154 -6.53 -8.38 17.69
C LEU A 154 -5.36 -7.55 17.14
N GLN A 155 -4.79 -6.70 17.97
CA GLN A 155 -3.61 -5.90 17.68
C GLN A 155 -2.72 -5.81 18.91
N ASN A 156 -1.45 -5.45 18.74
CA ASN A 156 -0.52 -5.33 19.88
C ASN A 156 -0.75 -4.01 20.64
N VAL A 157 -1.87 -3.97 21.39
CA VAL A 157 -2.35 -2.81 22.11
C VAL A 157 -1.33 -2.31 23.14
N GLU A 158 -0.71 -3.21 23.91
CA GLU A 158 0.29 -2.86 24.91
C GLU A 158 1.48 -2.12 24.28
N TYR A 159 1.92 -2.58 23.11
CA TYR A 159 3.02 -1.92 22.40
C TYR A 159 2.57 -0.58 21.82
N LEU A 160 1.36 -0.49 21.26
CA LEU A 160 0.80 0.76 20.71
C LEU A 160 0.72 1.84 21.77
N HIS A 161 0.18 1.51 22.96
CA HIS A 161 0.07 2.44 24.09
C HIS A 161 1.44 2.82 24.66
N ARG A 162 2.41 1.88 24.71
CA ARG A 162 3.77 2.16 25.18
C ARG A 162 4.51 3.17 24.32
N VAL A 163 4.29 3.13 23.00
CA VAL A 163 4.98 4.01 22.04
C VAL A 163 4.19 5.28 21.70
N ASP A 164 3.02 5.46 22.31
CA ASP A 164 2.15 6.64 22.16
C ASP A 164 1.92 7.01 20.68
N ARG A 165 1.50 6.02 19.87
CA ARG A 165 1.28 6.19 18.44
C ARG A 165 -0.19 6.15 18.09
N LEU A 166 -0.61 7.05 17.21
CA LEU A 166 -1.94 6.98 16.60
C LEU A 166 -2.09 5.69 15.79
N TYR A 167 -3.26 5.07 15.84
CA TYR A 167 -3.63 3.91 15.07
C TYR A 167 -5.10 3.93 14.68
N GLY A 168 -5.42 3.36 13.53
CA GLY A 168 -6.78 3.15 13.05
C GLY A 168 -7.18 1.67 13.15
N ILE A 169 -8.28 1.32 12.54
CA ILE A 169 -8.80 -0.05 12.47
C ILE A 169 -7.94 -0.86 11.48
N GLY A 170 -7.08 -1.74 12.00
CA GLY A 170 -6.09 -2.48 11.19
C GLY A 170 -5.00 -1.59 10.55
N ALA A 171 -4.98 -0.31 10.89
CA ALA A 171 -4.06 0.69 10.36
C ALA A 171 -3.07 1.14 11.44
N SER A 172 -2.01 0.38 11.63
CA SER A 172 -0.98 0.66 12.63
C SER A 172 0.43 0.45 12.06
N PHE A 173 1.42 1.09 12.66
CA PHE A 173 2.84 0.94 12.37
C PHE A 173 3.23 1.19 10.89
N ASP A 174 4.36 0.63 10.49
CA ASP A 174 4.92 0.83 9.15
C ASP A 174 4.10 0.16 8.04
N THR A 175 3.34 -0.88 8.36
CA THR A 175 2.40 -1.50 7.40
C THR A 175 1.28 -0.53 7.00
N ALA A 176 0.78 0.28 7.92
CA ALA A 176 -0.15 1.36 7.60
C ALA A 176 0.54 2.47 6.80
N GLY A 177 1.75 2.88 7.22
CA GLY A 177 2.52 3.93 6.53
C GLY A 177 2.76 3.64 5.06
N ILE A 178 3.04 2.38 4.71
CA ILE A 178 3.20 1.97 3.30
C ILE A 178 1.90 2.08 2.53
N ARG A 179 0.77 1.71 3.12
CA ARG A 179 -0.54 1.83 2.50
C ARG A 179 -0.93 3.29 2.31
N PHE A 180 -0.66 4.14 3.31
CA PHE A 180 -0.78 5.59 3.16
C PHE A 180 0.13 6.11 2.04
N SER A 181 1.36 5.60 1.92
CA SER A 181 2.28 5.97 0.83
C SER A 181 1.73 5.62 -0.56
N CYS A 182 1.13 4.43 -0.71
CA CYS A 182 0.46 4.05 -1.96
C CYS A 182 -0.74 4.95 -2.26
N ALA A 183 -1.53 5.30 -1.24
CA ALA A 183 -2.68 6.21 -1.39
C ALA A 183 -2.23 7.63 -1.75
N MET A 184 -1.12 8.12 -1.18
CA MET A 184 -0.51 9.41 -1.54
C MET A 184 -0.11 9.44 -3.02
N LEU A 185 0.56 8.38 -3.50
CA LEU A 185 0.94 8.26 -4.91
C LEU A 185 -0.30 8.17 -5.82
N GLY A 186 -1.32 7.40 -5.43
CA GLY A 186 -2.61 7.34 -6.14
C GLY A 186 -3.36 8.67 -6.16
N LEU A 187 -3.31 9.47 -5.07
CA LEU A 187 -3.84 10.83 -5.04
C LEU A 187 -3.07 11.77 -5.97
N GLY A 188 -1.75 11.66 -6.04
CA GLY A 188 -0.93 12.39 -7.01
C GLY A 188 -1.40 12.11 -8.44
N TYR A 189 -1.67 10.84 -8.76
CA TYR A 189 -2.24 10.43 -10.04
C TYR A 189 -3.61 11.10 -10.28
N LEU A 190 -4.53 11.01 -9.32
CA LEU A 190 -5.86 11.62 -9.44
C LEU A 190 -5.78 13.13 -9.63
N ILE A 191 -4.91 13.83 -8.91
CA ILE A 191 -4.74 15.29 -9.02
C ILE A 191 -4.26 15.69 -10.42
N VAL A 192 -3.32 14.92 -10.99
CA VAL A 192 -2.76 15.20 -12.32
C VAL A 192 -3.82 14.99 -13.42
N HIS A 193 -4.55 13.89 -13.36
CA HIS A 193 -5.49 13.47 -14.43
C HIS A 193 -6.92 14.04 -14.28
N GLU A 194 -7.24 14.67 -13.15
CA GLU A 194 -8.58 15.25 -12.96
C GLU A 194 -8.72 16.56 -13.73
N ILE A 195 -9.84 16.75 -14.40
CA ILE A 195 -10.16 17.97 -15.17
C ILE A 195 -10.89 18.98 -14.29
N SER A 196 -11.77 18.53 -13.40
CA SER A 196 -12.60 19.39 -12.55
C SER A 196 -11.82 20.04 -11.42
N ASN A 197 -11.76 21.36 -11.38
CA ASN A 197 -11.10 22.10 -10.31
C ASN A 197 -11.68 21.80 -8.91
N LYS A 198 -12.99 21.58 -8.80
CA LYS A 198 -13.64 21.24 -7.52
C LYS A 198 -13.14 19.90 -6.99
N ARG A 199 -13.05 18.89 -7.88
CA ARG A 199 -12.52 17.56 -7.50
C ARG A 199 -11.02 17.60 -7.22
N LYS A 200 -10.24 18.42 -7.93
CA LYS A 200 -8.81 18.64 -7.61
C LYS A 200 -8.62 19.18 -6.20
N ILE A 201 -9.39 20.22 -5.82
CA ILE A 201 -9.32 20.78 -4.46
C ILE A 201 -9.68 19.71 -3.42
N TRP A 202 -10.69 18.88 -3.70
CA TRP A 202 -11.04 17.78 -2.81
C TRP A 202 -9.91 16.76 -2.65
N TYR A 203 -9.25 16.34 -3.75
CA TYR A 203 -8.11 15.42 -3.68
C TYR A 203 -6.91 16.04 -2.96
N TRP A 204 -6.69 17.34 -3.13
CA TRP A 204 -5.69 18.05 -2.34
C TRP A 204 -6.01 18.04 -0.84
N SER A 205 -7.26 18.23 -0.46
CA SER A 205 -7.66 18.16 0.96
C SER A 205 -7.38 16.77 1.54
N LEU A 206 -7.71 15.70 0.81
CA LEU A 206 -7.39 14.33 1.21
C LEU A 206 -5.87 14.09 1.29
N PHE A 207 -5.12 14.61 0.32
CA PHE A 207 -3.66 14.51 0.29
C PHE A 207 -3.02 15.11 1.54
N ILE A 208 -3.54 16.24 1.98
CA ILE A 208 -3.08 16.93 3.18
C ILE A 208 -3.41 16.14 4.44
N ILE A 209 -4.66 15.71 4.58
CA ILE A 209 -5.11 14.94 5.76
C ILE A 209 -4.25 13.69 5.90
N ILE A 210 -4.10 12.91 4.83
CA ILE A 210 -3.30 11.68 4.83
C ILE A 210 -1.82 12.00 5.04
N GLY A 211 -1.31 13.07 4.42
CA GLY A 211 0.09 13.49 4.55
C GLY A 211 0.46 13.88 5.98
N ILE A 212 -0.42 14.56 6.71
CA ILE A 212 -0.17 14.94 8.10
C ILE A 212 -0.41 13.75 9.03
N VAL A 213 -1.63 13.24 9.07
CA VAL A 213 -2.03 12.21 10.05
C VAL A 213 -1.35 10.88 9.76
N GLY A 214 -1.21 10.51 8.48
CA GLY A 214 -0.48 9.31 8.09
C GLY A 214 0.97 9.31 8.57
N ASN A 215 1.65 10.48 8.57
CA ASN A 215 3.00 10.60 9.14
C ASN A 215 3.03 10.48 10.67
N ILE A 216 1.98 10.91 11.35
CA ILE A 216 1.84 10.70 12.80
C ILE A 216 1.62 9.22 13.12
N VAL A 217 0.84 8.50 12.31
CA VAL A 217 0.66 7.05 12.43
C VAL A 217 1.97 6.32 12.09
N SER A 218 2.60 6.67 10.97
CA SER A 218 3.90 6.13 10.57
C SER A 218 4.67 7.07 9.64
N ARG A 219 5.91 7.38 10.00
CA ARG A 219 6.85 8.19 9.19
C ARG A 219 7.12 7.61 7.80
N THR A 220 6.85 6.33 7.58
CA THR A 220 6.98 5.70 6.26
C THR A 220 6.07 6.36 5.23
N THR A 221 4.99 7.03 5.65
CA THR A 221 4.11 7.84 4.80
C THR A 221 4.87 8.96 4.07
N THR A 222 5.95 9.50 4.66
CA THR A 222 6.81 10.52 4.01
C THR A 222 7.38 10.03 2.68
N VAL A 223 7.68 8.74 2.55
CA VAL A 223 8.21 8.19 1.30
C VAL A 223 7.18 8.36 0.18
N GLY A 224 5.92 8.00 0.44
CA GLY A 224 4.83 8.20 -0.51
C GLY A 224 4.55 9.66 -0.81
N LEU A 225 4.63 10.54 0.21
CA LEU A 225 4.50 11.98 0.05
C LEU A 225 5.54 12.53 -0.95
N VAL A 226 6.83 12.21 -0.74
CA VAL A 226 7.92 12.67 -1.60
C VAL A 226 7.78 12.13 -3.02
N ILE A 227 7.55 10.82 -3.18
CA ILE A 227 7.38 10.19 -4.50
C ILE A 227 6.16 10.77 -5.22
N SER A 228 5.07 11.04 -4.51
CA SER A 228 3.87 11.66 -5.09
C SER A 228 4.12 13.10 -5.56
N ILE A 229 4.87 13.90 -4.80
CA ILE A 229 5.29 15.26 -5.21
C ILE A 229 6.16 15.18 -6.47
N VAL A 230 7.13 14.26 -6.50
CA VAL A 230 7.97 14.03 -7.69
C VAL A 230 7.10 13.61 -8.89
N TYR A 231 6.14 12.70 -8.70
CA TYR A 231 5.21 12.32 -9.74
C TYR A 231 4.43 13.54 -10.28
N MET A 232 3.81 14.32 -9.40
CA MET A 232 3.02 15.49 -9.79
C MET A 232 3.90 16.56 -10.49
N ALA A 233 5.12 16.77 -10.04
CA ALA A 233 6.06 17.70 -10.66
C ALA A 233 6.44 17.26 -12.07
N LEU A 234 6.89 16.00 -12.22
CA LEU A 234 7.42 15.49 -13.49
C LEU A 234 6.33 15.18 -14.51
N SER A 235 5.17 14.66 -14.10
CA SER A 235 4.04 14.40 -15.01
C SER A 235 3.48 15.68 -15.65
N ASN A 236 3.65 16.82 -15.01
CA ASN A 236 3.27 18.10 -15.55
C ASN A 236 4.36 18.75 -16.43
N PHE A 237 5.57 18.18 -16.48
CA PHE A 237 6.64 18.63 -17.36
C PHE A 237 6.48 18.02 -18.75
N SER A 238 5.97 18.78 -19.71
CA SER A 238 6.08 18.42 -21.13
C SER A 238 7.52 18.63 -21.57
N LEU A 239 8.09 17.66 -22.29
CA LEU A 239 9.44 17.73 -22.88
C LEU A 239 9.63 18.96 -23.80
N ASN A 240 8.56 19.62 -24.20
CA ASN A 240 8.58 20.79 -25.07
C ASN A 240 8.79 22.13 -24.35
N GLY A 241 9.11 22.14 -23.05
CA GLY A 241 9.50 23.37 -22.30
C GLY A 241 8.40 24.43 -22.16
N GLN A 242 7.19 24.21 -22.66
CA GLN A 242 6.10 25.21 -22.58
C GLN A 242 5.43 25.18 -21.21
N ILE A 243 5.60 26.27 -20.46
CA ILE A 243 4.92 26.48 -19.19
C ILE A 243 3.51 27.02 -19.46
N THR A 244 2.49 26.16 -19.35
CA THR A 244 1.08 26.59 -19.50
C THR A 244 0.61 27.37 -18.26
N ARG A 245 -0.30 28.33 -18.44
CA ARG A 245 -0.93 29.08 -17.32
C ARG A 245 -1.56 28.17 -16.27
N SER A 246 -2.06 27.01 -16.68
CA SER A 246 -2.61 25.99 -15.77
C SER A 246 -1.55 25.42 -14.82
N ARG A 247 -0.32 25.25 -15.30
CA ARG A 247 0.82 24.75 -14.50
C ARG A 247 1.27 25.78 -13.45
N VAL A 248 1.36 27.05 -13.85
CA VAL A 248 1.68 28.12 -12.90
C VAL A 248 0.64 28.18 -11.79
N LYS A 249 -0.65 28.07 -12.14
CA LYS A 249 -1.74 28.01 -11.14
C LYS A 249 -1.64 26.78 -10.25
N PHE A 250 -1.29 25.62 -10.80
CA PHE A 250 -1.11 24.37 -10.03
C PHE A 250 0.03 24.48 -9.03
N ILE A 251 1.21 24.97 -9.47
CA ILE A 251 2.37 25.19 -8.60
C ILE A 251 2.03 26.26 -7.55
N GLY A 252 1.40 27.36 -7.96
CA GLY A 252 0.97 28.42 -7.05
C GLY A 252 -0.02 27.92 -5.99
N CYS A 253 -0.99 27.11 -6.37
CA CYS A 253 -1.94 26.49 -5.44
C CYS A 253 -1.22 25.55 -4.47
N GLY A 254 -0.26 24.74 -4.95
CA GLY A 254 0.57 23.88 -4.11
C GLY A 254 1.40 24.69 -3.09
N ILE A 255 2.03 25.80 -3.52
CA ILE A 255 2.81 26.68 -2.63
C ILE A 255 1.91 27.34 -1.57
N VAL A 256 0.76 27.88 -1.97
CA VAL A 256 -0.19 28.50 -1.02
C VAL A 256 -0.69 27.48 -0.01
N LEU A 257 -1.02 26.27 -0.46
CA LEU A 257 -1.52 25.21 0.39
C LEU A 257 -0.43 24.73 1.36
N THR A 258 0.81 24.56 0.89
CA THR A 258 1.97 24.24 1.75
C THR A 258 2.20 25.36 2.76
N GLY A 259 2.11 26.62 2.35
CA GLY A 259 2.22 27.76 3.24
C GLY A 259 1.15 27.81 4.33
N LEU A 260 -0.11 27.51 3.97
CA LEU A 260 -1.21 27.41 4.94
C LEU A 260 -1.02 26.25 5.93
N LEU A 261 -0.49 25.11 5.45
CA LEU A 261 -0.20 23.96 6.30
C LEU A 261 0.94 24.25 7.27
N VAL A 262 2.04 24.82 6.78
CA VAL A 262 3.18 25.19 7.62
C VAL A 262 2.74 26.25 8.63
N GLY A 263 2.02 27.28 8.21
CA GLY A 263 1.52 28.33 9.09
C GLY A 263 0.49 27.81 10.12
N GLY A 264 -0.46 27.00 9.68
CA GLY A 264 -1.42 26.36 10.57
C GLY A 264 -0.78 25.35 11.53
N GLY A 265 0.17 24.56 11.04
CA GLY A 265 0.96 23.64 11.85
C GLY A 265 1.81 24.38 12.89
N TYR A 266 2.46 25.48 12.52
CA TYR A 266 3.21 26.34 13.45
C TYR A 266 2.30 26.95 14.54
N TYR A 267 1.13 27.43 14.13
CA TYR A 267 0.14 27.94 15.08
C TYR A 267 -0.28 26.86 16.09
N LEU A 268 -0.71 25.68 15.61
CA LEU A 268 -1.14 24.57 16.46
C LEU A 268 0.00 24.00 17.31
N TYR A 269 1.23 23.99 16.81
CA TYR A 269 2.42 23.58 17.54
C TYR A 269 2.64 24.43 18.79
N ASN A 270 2.42 25.74 18.70
CA ASN A 270 2.61 26.68 19.82
C ASN A 270 1.42 26.69 20.81
N TYR A 271 0.21 26.34 20.37
CA TYR A 271 -0.99 26.43 21.19
C TYR A 271 -1.41 25.11 21.85
N SER A 272 -1.00 23.97 21.30
CA SER A 272 -1.36 22.66 21.82
C SER A 272 -0.12 21.79 22.04
N PRO A 273 0.30 21.54 23.28
CA PRO A 273 1.46 20.68 23.56
C PRO A 273 1.29 19.26 23.01
N VAL A 274 0.07 18.71 23.08
CA VAL A 274 -0.24 17.37 22.56
C VAL A 274 -0.02 17.34 21.04
N PHE A 275 -0.59 18.31 20.31
CA PHE A 275 -0.41 18.41 18.88
C PHE A 275 1.05 18.68 18.49
N GLY A 276 1.75 19.50 19.30
CA GLY A 276 3.19 19.74 19.14
C GLY A 276 4.02 18.46 19.20
N ASN A 277 3.73 17.57 20.15
CA ASN A 277 4.41 16.28 20.28
C ASN A 277 4.14 15.38 19.08
N TYR A 278 2.90 15.30 18.60
CA TYR A 278 2.55 14.52 17.40
C TYR A 278 3.23 15.04 16.14
N LEU A 279 3.24 16.35 15.93
CA LEU A 279 3.95 16.96 14.79
C LEU A 279 5.46 16.70 14.89
N ARG A 280 6.05 16.89 16.06
CA ARG A 280 7.47 16.63 16.28
C ARG A 280 7.81 15.16 16.04
N TYR A 281 6.95 14.23 16.47
CA TYR A 281 7.12 12.81 16.16
C TYR A 281 7.02 12.53 14.66
N GLY A 282 5.96 12.98 13.99
CA GLY A 282 5.72 12.68 12.57
C GLY A 282 6.76 13.29 11.63
N PHE A 283 7.30 14.47 11.98
CA PHE A 283 8.22 15.24 11.17
C PHE A 283 9.59 15.44 11.84
N GLU A 284 10.00 14.54 12.74
CA GLU A 284 11.22 14.61 13.55
C GLU A 284 12.48 14.93 12.73
N GLY A 285 12.65 14.33 11.55
CA GLY A 285 13.80 14.60 10.69
C GLY A 285 13.88 16.05 10.21
N PHE A 286 12.72 16.67 9.92
CA PHE A 286 12.67 18.10 9.54
C PHE A 286 12.99 18.99 10.73
N PHE A 287 12.43 18.71 11.91
CA PHE A 287 12.74 19.46 13.14
C PHE A 287 14.23 19.38 13.49
N ASN A 288 14.80 18.18 13.49
CA ASN A 288 16.22 18.00 13.79
C ASN A 288 17.12 18.70 12.75
N TRP A 289 16.74 18.66 11.48
CA TRP A 289 17.49 19.36 10.44
C TRP A 289 17.46 20.89 10.62
N PHE A 290 16.31 21.46 10.99
CA PHE A 290 16.19 22.90 11.24
C PHE A 290 16.87 23.34 12.55
N GLU A 291 16.80 22.51 13.61
CA GLU A 291 17.34 22.85 14.93
C GLU A 291 18.85 22.56 15.03
N ASN A 292 19.31 21.46 14.45
CA ASN A 292 20.66 20.93 14.66
C ASN A 292 21.49 20.87 13.36
N GLY A 293 20.89 21.13 12.19
CA GLY A 293 21.55 21.00 10.89
C GLY A 293 21.76 19.56 10.42
N GLU A 294 21.26 18.57 11.15
CA GLU A 294 21.41 17.15 10.86
C GLU A 294 20.06 16.47 10.64
N TRP A 295 19.97 15.71 9.54
CA TRP A 295 18.79 14.89 9.27
C TRP A 295 18.88 13.58 10.04
N THR A 296 18.46 13.58 11.30
CA THR A 296 18.44 12.42 12.18
C THR A 296 17.03 12.18 12.71
N THR A 297 16.69 10.90 12.95
CA THR A 297 15.47 10.50 13.63
C THR A 297 15.78 9.30 14.51
N ASN A 298 15.02 9.12 15.59
CA ASN A 298 15.12 7.92 16.43
C ASN A 298 15.01 6.62 15.61
N SER A 299 14.21 6.62 14.52
CA SER A 299 14.11 5.49 13.61
C SER A 299 15.38 5.27 12.79
N THR A 300 16.02 6.33 12.29
CA THR A 300 17.25 6.26 11.51
C THR A 300 18.41 5.75 12.37
N ASP A 301 18.55 6.27 13.59
CA ASP A 301 19.59 5.85 14.54
C ASP A 301 19.40 4.40 14.97
N ARG A 302 18.15 3.97 15.14
CA ARG A 302 17.83 2.58 15.43
C ARG A 302 18.18 1.69 14.23
N LEU A 303 17.82 2.07 13.00
CA LEU A 303 18.17 1.31 11.79
C LEU A 303 19.69 1.19 11.61
N GLN A 304 20.47 2.25 11.84
CA GLN A 304 21.93 2.19 11.75
C GLN A 304 22.54 1.17 12.73
N ARG A 305 22.00 1.09 13.95
CA ARG A 305 22.43 0.09 14.94
C ARG A 305 22.03 -1.33 14.59
N MET A 306 21.03 -1.52 13.73
CA MET A 306 20.55 -2.83 13.28
C MET A 306 21.20 -3.31 11.99
N VAL A 307 22.15 -2.54 11.40
CA VAL A 307 22.87 -2.97 10.19
C VAL A 307 23.84 -4.09 10.58
N VAL A 308 23.43 -5.31 10.35
CA VAL A 308 24.25 -6.52 10.54
C VAL A 308 24.29 -7.23 9.20
N PHE A 309 25.49 -7.53 8.70
CA PHE A 309 25.67 -8.26 7.47
C PHE A 309 26.00 -9.74 7.75
N PRO A 310 25.64 -10.66 6.83
CA PRO A 310 26.04 -12.06 6.95
C PRO A 310 27.56 -12.23 6.94
N ASP A 311 28.04 -13.11 7.82
CA ASP A 311 29.48 -13.36 7.99
C ASP A 311 30.05 -14.41 7.01
N ASN A 312 29.16 -15.13 6.30
CA ASN A 312 29.56 -16.25 5.44
C ASN A 312 28.81 -16.23 4.09
N LEU A 313 29.43 -16.82 3.08
CA LEU A 313 28.89 -16.85 1.71
C LEU A 313 27.58 -17.65 1.59
N LYS A 314 27.39 -18.70 2.41
CA LYS A 314 26.18 -19.51 2.42
C LYS A 314 24.97 -18.63 2.78
N THR A 315 25.05 -17.87 3.88
CA THR A 315 23.98 -16.96 4.32
C THR A 315 23.72 -15.88 3.28
N TRP A 316 24.77 -15.35 2.63
CA TRP A 316 24.59 -14.41 1.52
C TRP A 316 23.82 -15.00 0.35
N LEU A 317 24.06 -16.24 -0.05
CA LEU A 317 23.45 -16.82 -1.25
C LEU A 317 22.08 -17.46 -0.96
N ILE A 318 21.95 -18.21 0.15
CA ILE A 318 20.80 -19.07 0.45
C ILE A 318 20.02 -18.57 1.66
N GLY A 319 20.67 -17.86 2.58
CA GLY A 319 20.11 -17.46 3.86
C GLY A 319 20.36 -18.48 4.99
N ASP A 320 19.84 -18.15 6.16
CA ASP A 320 19.86 -18.97 7.37
C ASP A 320 18.48 -19.62 7.65
N GLY A 321 17.46 -19.29 6.87
CA GLY A 321 16.10 -19.86 7.00
C GLY A 321 15.33 -19.38 8.23
N TRP A 322 15.71 -18.25 8.84
CA TRP A 322 15.02 -17.63 9.95
C TRP A 322 14.57 -16.20 9.60
N PHE A 323 13.30 -15.91 9.77
CA PHE A 323 12.73 -14.56 9.68
C PHE A 323 12.51 -13.97 11.08
N LEU A 324 11.92 -14.78 11.97
CA LEU A 324 11.77 -14.45 13.39
C LEU A 324 12.93 -15.06 14.20
N ASN A 325 13.22 -14.44 15.32
CA ASN A 325 14.25 -14.96 16.22
C ASN A 325 13.74 -16.26 16.88
N PRO A 326 14.47 -17.38 16.79
CA PRO A 326 14.05 -18.64 17.40
C PRO A 326 13.92 -18.57 18.93
N ASP A 327 14.67 -17.67 19.59
CA ASP A 327 14.67 -17.50 21.04
C ASP A 327 13.65 -16.44 21.52
N ASP A 328 13.18 -15.59 20.61
CA ASP A 328 12.23 -14.50 20.89
C ASP A 328 11.27 -14.29 19.69
N SER A 329 10.12 -14.92 19.75
CA SER A 329 9.11 -14.85 18.67
C SER A 329 8.57 -13.46 18.37
N ASN A 330 8.83 -12.47 19.23
CA ASN A 330 8.44 -11.08 19.02
C ASN A 330 9.51 -10.27 18.28
N GLY A 331 10.70 -10.79 18.09
CA GLY A 331 11.82 -10.14 17.42
C GLY A 331 12.14 -10.75 16.05
N PHE A 332 12.66 -9.93 15.14
CA PHE A 332 13.25 -10.43 13.89
C PHE A 332 14.57 -11.14 14.14
N TYR A 333 14.93 -12.05 13.25
CA TYR A 333 16.20 -12.79 13.36
C TYR A 333 17.38 -11.83 13.47
N LYS A 334 18.29 -12.10 14.41
CA LYS A 334 19.42 -11.23 14.78
C LYS A 334 19.02 -9.79 15.15
N TYR A 335 17.74 -9.57 15.50
CA TYR A 335 17.18 -8.25 15.79
C TYR A 335 17.32 -7.23 14.65
N VAL A 336 17.39 -7.69 13.40
CA VAL A 336 17.50 -6.88 12.20
C VAL A 336 16.10 -6.58 11.66
N ASP A 337 15.70 -5.33 11.67
CA ASP A 337 14.39 -4.86 11.14
C ASP A 337 14.53 -4.19 9.75
N ILE A 338 15.69 -4.36 9.09
CA ILE A 338 15.95 -3.84 7.75
C ILE A 338 15.45 -4.85 6.73
N GLY A 339 14.48 -4.47 5.91
CA GLY A 339 13.80 -5.38 5.00
C GLY A 339 14.72 -6.19 4.10
N TYR A 340 15.68 -5.56 3.41
CA TYR A 340 16.63 -6.28 2.55
C TYR A 340 17.48 -7.28 3.34
N LEU A 341 17.99 -6.88 4.50
CA LEU A 341 18.82 -7.76 5.33
C LEU A 341 18.00 -8.91 5.92
N ASN A 342 16.75 -8.62 6.32
CA ASN A 342 15.83 -9.65 6.77
C ASN A 342 15.59 -10.73 5.70
N PHE A 343 15.35 -10.31 4.46
CA PHE A 343 15.22 -11.26 3.35
C PHE A 343 16.51 -12.00 3.05
N ILE A 344 17.67 -11.33 3.11
CA ILE A 344 18.97 -11.97 2.88
C ILE A 344 19.22 -13.02 3.97
N PHE A 345 18.95 -12.72 5.24
CA PHE A 345 19.07 -13.72 6.30
C PHE A 345 18.08 -14.87 6.14
N TYR A 346 16.88 -14.60 5.62
CA TYR A 346 15.88 -15.63 5.45
C TYR A 346 16.15 -16.54 4.23
N CYS A 347 16.30 -15.97 3.03
CA CYS A 347 16.36 -16.72 1.76
C CYS A 347 17.54 -16.35 0.85
N GLY A 348 18.51 -15.60 1.37
CA GLY A 348 19.70 -15.17 0.65
C GLY A 348 19.43 -14.17 -0.48
N THR A 349 20.48 -13.74 -1.14
CA THR A 349 20.40 -12.84 -2.31
C THR A 349 19.68 -13.47 -3.50
N ILE A 350 19.72 -14.80 -3.64
CA ILE A 350 18.98 -15.52 -4.67
C ILE A 350 17.48 -15.33 -4.45
N GLY A 351 16.98 -15.55 -3.24
CA GLY A 351 15.59 -15.33 -2.90
C GLY A 351 15.16 -13.86 -3.07
N VAL A 352 16.00 -12.92 -2.63
CA VAL A 352 15.75 -11.48 -2.82
C VAL A 352 15.66 -11.12 -4.30
N ALA A 353 16.55 -11.63 -5.16
CA ALA A 353 16.52 -11.38 -6.60
C ALA A 353 15.23 -11.91 -7.25
N ILE A 354 14.77 -13.10 -6.86
CA ILE A 354 13.50 -13.67 -7.32
C ILE A 354 12.33 -12.78 -6.86
N PHE A 355 12.36 -12.32 -5.59
CA PHE A 355 11.30 -11.48 -5.04
C PHE A 355 11.24 -10.09 -5.69
N ILE A 356 12.38 -9.47 -5.99
CA ILE A 356 12.45 -8.24 -6.79
C ILE A 356 11.88 -8.49 -8.18
N SER A 357 12.25 -9.61 -8.83
CA SER A 357 11.79 -9.95 -10.17
C SER A 357 10.28 -10.10 -10.26
N LEU A 358 9.61 -10.57 -9.22
CA LEU A 358 8.15 -10.59 -9.12
C LEU A 358 7.55 -9.19 -9.29
N PHE A 359 8.07 -8.18 -8.57
CA PHE A 359 7.56 -6.80 -8.64
C PHE A 359 7.95 -6.12 -9.95
N VAL A 360 9.18 -6.33 -10.42
CA VAL A 360 9.65 -5.80 -11.73
C VAL A 360 8.79 -6.35 -12.85
N HIS A 361 8.54 -7.66 -12.87
CA HIS A 361 7.72 -8.27 -13.91
C HIS A 361 6.24 -7.83 -13.81
N SER A 362 5.69 -7.75 -12.60
CA SER A 362 4.33 -7.23 -12.39
C SER A 362 4.20 -5.79 -12.89
N THR A 363 5.19 -4.94 -12.62
CA THR A 363 5.25 -3.57 -13.14
C THR A 363 5.36 -3.55 -14.66
N TYR A 364 6.21 -4.39 -15.24
CA TYR A 364 6.33 -4.52 -16.70
C TYR A 364 4.99 -4.88 -17.37
N LEU A 365 4.24 -5.82 -16.81
CA LEU A 365 2.91 -6.19 -17.30
C LEU A 365 1.93 -5.00 -17.26
N LEU A 366 1.94 -4.22 -16.18
CA LEU A 366 1.13 -2.99 -16.07
C LEU A 366 1.55 -1.94 -17.11
N CYS A 367 2.86 -1.73 -17.31
CA CYS A 367 3.37 -0.77 -18.29
C CYS A 367 3.05 -1.15 -19.74
N GLN A 368 2.99 -2.44 -20.07
CA GLN A 368 2.63 -2.87 -21.41
C GLN A 368 1.21 -2.47 -21.80
N LYS A 369 0.32 -2.41 -20.86
CA LYS A 369 -1.12 -2.17 -21.05
C LYS A 369 -1.49 -0.70 -20.87
N GLY A 370 -0.97 -0.05 -19.86
CA GLY A 370 -1.16 1.38 -19.59
C GLY A 370 0.06 2.21 -19.97
N ARG A 371 0.37 2.34 -21.29
CA ARG A 371 1.57 3.07 -21.73
C ARG A 371 1.63 4.52 -21.25
N GLU A 372 0.49 5.17 -21.10
CA GLU A 372 0.39 6.55 -20.63
C GLU A 372 0.73 6.64 -19.13
N ASP A 373 0.51 5.56 -18.38
CA ASP A 373 0.72 5.49 -16.92
C ASP A 373 2.06 4.85 -16.54
N THR A 374 2.94 4.56 -17.52
CA THR A 374 4.23 3.88 -17.30
C THR A 374 5.05 4.56 -16.19
N PHE A 375 5.11 5.88 -16.18
CA PHE A 375 5.87 6.63 -15.18
C PHE A 375 5.30 6.41 -13.77
N PHE A 376 3.98 6.35 -13.63
CA PHE A 376 3.32 6.03 -12.37
C PHE A 376 3.69 4.63 -11.87
N PHE A 377 3.64 3.61 -12.73
CA PHE A 377 3.96 2.23 -12.34
C PHE A 377 5.43 2.06 -11.97
N LEU A 378 6.36 2.77 -12.63
CA LEU A 378 7.77 2.79 -12.25
C LEU A 378 7.98 3.42 -10.87
N LEU A 379 7.24 4.49 -10.53
CA LEU A 379 7.29 5.08 -9.19
C LEU A 379 6.65 4.19 -8.12
N LEU A 380 5.63 3.41 -8.47
CA LEU A 380 5.06 2.40 -7.57
C LEU A 380 6.08 1.28 -7.26
N LEU A 381 6.85 0.83 -8.28
CA LEU A 381 7.97 -0.09 -8.07
C LEU A 381 9.06 0.54 -7.21
N LEU A 382 9.43 1.78 -7.49
CA LEU A 382 10.43 2.51 -6.70
C LEU A 382 9.99 2.63 -5.23
N LEU A 383 8.71 2.93 -4.98
CA LEU A 383 8.14 2.95 -3.63
C LEU A 383 8.36 1.61 -2.92
N GLN A 384 8.05 0.49 -3.59
CA GLN A 384 8.26 -0.85 -3.01
C GLN A 384 9.72 -1.10 -2.66
N LEU A 385 10.65 -0.76 -3.55
CA LEU A 385 12.09 -0.97 -3.32
C LEU A 385 12.64 -0.09 -2.19
N ILE A 386 12.19 1.17 -2.10
CA ILE A 386 12.59 2.08 -1.01
C ILE A 386 12.06 1.59 0.34
N VAL A 387 10.83 1.08 0.37
CA VAL A 387 10.22 0.55 1.60
C VAL A 387 11.06 -0.57 2.19
N TRP A 388 11.65 -1.45 1.38
CA TRP A 388 12.50 -2.53 1.85
C TRP A 388 13.84 -2.07 2.47
N ILE A 389 14.22 -0.82 2.29
CA ILE A 389 15.35 -0.25 3.07
C ILE A 389 15.00 -0.21 4.57
N LYS A 390 13.71 -0.10 4.91
CA LYS A 390 13.26 0.04 6.29
C LYS A 390 12.59 -1.22 6.85
N ILE A 391 11.71 -1.87 6.09
CA ILE A 391 10.84 -2.95 6.59
C ILE A 391 10.61 -4.02 5.52
N SER A 392 10.54 -5.29 5.96
CA SER A 392 10.32 -6.47 5.12
C SER A 392 8.83 -6.71 4.76
N THR A 393 8.12 -5.69 4.31
CA THR A 393 6.72 -5.82 3.86
C THR A 393 6.59 -5.52 2.37
N ASN A 394 5.42 -5.79 1.79
CA ASN A 394 5.19 -5.56 0.37
C ASN A 394 3.82 -4.94 0.09
N ILE A 395 3.71 -4.31 -1.08
CA ILE A 395 2.49 -3.67 -1.58
C ILE A 395 1.77 -4.51 -2.64
N PHE A 396 1.94 -5.84 -2.62
CA PHE A 396 1.32 -6.72 -3.62
C PHE A 396 -0.21 -6.58 -3.65
N LEU A 397 -0.83 -6.22 -2.53
CA LEU A 397 -2.27 -5.90 -2.47
C LEU A 397 -2.70 -4.84 -3.50
N VAL A 398 -1.87 -3.83 -3.76
CA VAL A 398 -2.13 -2.78 -4.76
C VAL A 398 -1.93 -3.36 -6.17
N TYR A 399 -0.84 -4.10 -6.38
CA TYR A 399 -0.59 -4.80 -7.65
C TYR A 399 -1.72 -5.76 -7.98
N ALA A 400 -2.25 -6.52 -7.02
CA ALA A 400 -3.36 -7.44 -7.23
C ALA A 400 -4.61 -6.73 -7.78
N MET A 401 -4.96 -5.56 -7.24
CA MET A 401 -6.07 -4.74 -7.75
C MET A 401 -5.79 -4.22 -9.17
N LEU A 402 -4.59 -3.68 -9.40
CA LEU A 402 -4.22 -3.10 -10.70
C LEU A 402 -4.14 -4.17 -11.80
N LEU A 403 -3.61 -5.35 -11.50
CA LEU A 403 -3.54 -6.46 -12.45
C LEU A 403 -4.93 -7.05 -12.78
N LEU A 404 -5.93 -6.89 -11.90
CA LEU A 404 -7.31 -7.29 -12.15
C LEU A 404 -8.06 -6.34 -13.07
N LEU A 405 -7.64 -5.09 -13.25
CA LEU A 405 -8.28 -4.14 -14.19
C LEU A 405 -8.45 -4.75 -15.57
N ASP A 406 -7.44 -5.47 -16.04
CA ASP A 406 -7.42 -6.12 -17.35
C ASP A 406 -8.46 -7.23 -17.56
N SER A 407 -8.71 -7.99 -16.50
CA SER A 407 -9.65 -9.13 -16.57
C SER A 407 -11.06 -8.69 -16.93
N TYR A 408 -11.36 -7.43 -16.65
CA TYR A 408 -12.68 -6.85 -16.87
C TYR A 408 -12.80 -6.10 -18.19
N GLU A 409 -11.73 -5.44 -18.68
CA GLU A 409 -11.72 -4.77 -20.00
C GLU A 409 -11.85 -5.76 -21.14
N SER A 410 -11.14 -6.89 -21.08
CA SER A 410 -11.21 -7.95 -22.10
C SER A 410 -12.59 -8.64 -22.19
N SER A 411 -13.41 -8.56 -21.14
CA SER A 411 -14.77 -9.07 -21.15
C SER A 411 -15.76 -8.10 -21.82
N GLU A 412 -15.51 -6.79 -21.79
CA GLU A 412 -16.36 -5.79 -22.44
C GLU A 412 -16.19 -5.79 -23.97
N ASP A 413 -14.96 -5.96 -24.48
CA ASP A 413 -14.70 -6.06 -25.92
C ASP A 413 -15.30 -7.33 -26.57
N SER A 414 -15.49 -8.40 -25.79
CA SER A 414 -16.10 -9.63 -26.27
C SER A 414 -17.63 -9.57 -26.32
N VAL A 415 -18.27 -8.60 -25.68
CA VAL A 415 -19.74 -8.42 -25.59
C VAL A 415 -20.24 -7.37 -26.58
N ARG A 416 -19.38 -6.54 -27.19
CA ARG A 416 -19.80 -5.65 -28.28
C ARG A 416 -20.07 -6.50 -29.52
N PRO A 417 -21.31 -6.56 -30.04
CA PRO A 417 -21.58 -7.19 -31.32
C PRO A 417 -20.76 -6.43 -32.39
N THR A 418 -20.00 -7.17 -33.19
CA THR A 418 -19.43 -6.63 -34.40
C THR A 418 -20.58 -6.05 -35.24
N GLU A 419 -20.77 -4.74 -35.21
CA GLU A 419 -21.60 -4.07 -36.24
C GLU A 419 -20.98 -4.40 -37.58
N LYS A 420 -21.59 -5.37 -38.25
CA LYS A 420 -21.37 -5.62 -39.66
C LYS A 420 -21.77 -4.34 -40.37
N THR A 421 -20.79 -3.58 -40.81
CA THR A 421 -21.02 -2.55 -41.84
C THR A 421 -21.68 -3.22 -43.03
N PRO A 422 -22.89 -2.81 -43.46
CA PRO A 422 -23.46 -3.26 -44.69
C PRO A 422 -22.87 -2.38 -45.81
N TYR A 423 -21.75 -2.83 -46.38
CA TYR A 423 -21.41 -2.40 -47.71
C TYR A 423 -21.85 -3.51 -48.67
N GLY A 424 -22.96 -3.28 -49.27
CA GLY A 424 -23.47 -4.00 -50.44
C GLY A 424 -23.99 -2.99 -51.43
N THR A 425 -23.37 -3.07 -52.61
CA THR A 425 -23.70 -2.49 -53.93
C THR A 425 -23.27 -1.08 -54.18
#